data_f6b2446e127b9116f14e1a61aae58f46
#
_entry.id   f6b2446e127b9116f14e1a61aae58f46
#
_cell.length_a   1.000
_cell.length_b   1.000
_cell.length_c   1.000
_cell.angle_alpha   90.00
_cell.angle_beta   90.00
_cell.angle_gamma   90.00
#
_symmetry.space_group_name_H-M   'P 1'
#
loop_
_entity.id
_entity.type
_entity.pdbx_description
1 polymer ?
#
loop_
_entity_poly.entity_id
_entity_poly.type
_entity_poly.pdbx_seq_one_letter_code
_entity_poly.pdbx_strand_id
1 'polypeptide(L)'
;MAQRAQRSLEAAKKAVPEGTFAVGIGLAVTGITTYAFFVACARGLSEKDYAAVIGGLWPLVFVVAPGCFLPLEQEIGRALAHRRSQNIGGGPVVRRAAIAALWGTGGLLLLTAIFSGVLRENLFKGVGGLVICFAIALLTYAAQHLPRGPLSGNGRFGPYGVILGAEGCIRLLPAAILWFAGVTDPVAYGLCLAIPPVLASLLSLRGQHGLVEPGPQSPWSELSTNLGYLLSGSVLAQGLSYAPILIATVLATSTQHAEVAAFVSGFFLARVPIILFQAVQAALLPKLARLAGAGEHEDFRNGLRKLVLIVIGVGVIGVVGALVLGPWAVQLFFDKAISGGELAMLAAGSGAFILALTLAQALIALMGHAKATVSWAIGIAVGAIALVALSAADVELFLRVELAFLLACLGCAAVMAVLLVRQMRAGVPAQSVERLLAGIEHEPLEI
;
A
#
# COMPACT_ATOMS: atom_id res chain seq x y z
N MET A 1 -13.90 26.04 28.84
CA MET A 1 -13.22 25.53 27.64
C MET A 1 -13.01 24.01 27.69
N ALA A 2 -12.57 23.41 28.79
CA ALA A 2 -12.32 21.97 28.92
C ALA A 2 -13.57 21.10 28.65
N GLN A 3 -14.77 21.45 29.16
CA GLN A 3 -16.00 20.70 28.91
C GLN A 3 -16.49 20.76 27.45
N ARG A 4 -16.24 21.84 26.71
CA ARG A 4 -16.52 21.91 25.27
C ARG A 4 -15.56 21.04 24.46
N ALA A 5 -14.29 21.02 24.83
CA ALA A 5 -13.30 20.13 24.22
C ALA A 5 -13.59 18.65 24.48
N GLN A 6 -14.02 18.32 25.71
CA GLN A 6 -14.43 16.94 26.02
C GLN A 6 -15.70 16.52 25.25
N ARG A 7 -16.72 17.37 25.16
CA ARG A 7 -17.94 17.08 24.36
C ARG A 7 -17.65 16.99 22.86
N SER A 8 -16.73 17.80 22.34
CA SER A 8 -16.30 17.67 20.92
C SER A 8 -15.47 16.41 20.68
N LEU A 9 -14.66 15.98 21.64
CA LEU A 9 -13.94 14.70 21.59
C LEU A 9 -14.88 13.49 21.69
N GLU A 10 -15.88 13.56 22.56
CA GLU A 10 -16.90 12.51 22.68
C GLU A 10 -17.84 12.44 21.46
N ALA A 11 -18.19 13.60 20.90
CA ALA A 11 -18.94 13.66 19.64
C ALA A 11 -18.11 13.14 18.45
N ALA A 12 -16.81 13.45 18.42
CA ALA A 12 -15.90 12.91 17.43
C ALA A 12 -15.69 11.40 17.61
N LYS A 13 -15.57 10.90 18.85
CA LYS A 13 -15.53 9.45 19.13
C LYS A 13 -16.80 8.72 18.73
N LYS A 14 -17.98 9.32 18.89
CA LYS A 14 -19.27 8.76 18.45
C LYS A 14 -19.47 8.82 16.93
N ALA A 15 -18.81 9.74 16.23
CA ALA A 15 -18.89 9.90 14.78
C ALA A 15 -17.91 9.00 14.00
N VAL A 16 -16.94 8.38 14.67
CA VAL A 16 -15.95 7.48 14.07
C VAL A 16 -16.37 6.04 14.38
N PRO A 17 -16.54 5.14 13.38
CA PRO A 17 -16.85 3.75 13.61
C PRO A 17 -15.92 3.11 14.62
N GLU A 18 -16.45 2.30 15.54
CA GLU A 18 -15.66 1.58 16.54
C GLU A 18 -14.54 0.80 15.84
N GLY A 19 -13.30 1.01 16.30
CA GLY A 19 -12.13 0.36 15.71
C GLY A 19 -11.29 1.21 14.74
N THR A 20 -11.85 2.21 14.07
CA THR A 20 -11.09 3.11 13.18
C THR A 20 -9.94 3.78 13.92
N PHE A 21 -10.14 4.10 15.19
CA PHE A 21 -9.12 4.71 16.04
C PHE A 21 -7.94 3.75 16.32
N ALA A 22 -8.21 2.49 16.61
CA ALA A 22 -7.16 1.49 16.85
C ALA A 22 -6.32 1.22 15.59
N VAL A 23 -6.99 1.12 14.44
CA VAL A 23 -6.32 0.97 13.14
C VAL A 23 -5.52 2.23 12.80
N GLY A 24 -6.09 3.42 13.05
CA GLY A 24 -5.42 4.69 12.82
C GLY A 24 -4.14 4.85 13.66
N ILE A 25 -4.18 4.49 14.95
CA ILE A 25 -2.98 4.46 15.81
C ILE A 25 -1.96 3.45 15.27
N GLY A 26 -2.40 2.23 14.94
CA GLY A 26 -1.53 1.21 14.36
C GLY A 26 -0.80 1.71 13.11
N LEU A 27 -1.52 2.34 12.19
CA LEU A 27 -0.94 2.93 10.98
C LEU A 27 0.03 4.09 11.29
N ALA A 28 -0.29 4.96 12.25
CA ALA A 28 0.60 6.05 12.64
C ALA A 28 1.90 5.52 13.25
N VAL A 29 1.81 4.54 14.16
CA VAL A 29 2.98 3.87 14.74
C VAL A 29 3.81 3.21 13.65
N THR A 30 3.18 2.45 12.75
CA THR A 30 3.88 1.81 11.62
C THR A 30 4.55 2.85 10.71
N GLY A 31 3.87 3.95 10.41
CA GLY A 31 4.45 5.03 9.60
C GLY A 31 5.72 5.61 10.24
N ILE A 32 5.64 6.04 11.50
CA ILE A 32 6.78 6.62 12.24
C ILE A 32 7.94 5.61 12.32
N THR A 33 7.66 4.37 12.73
CA THR A 33 8.68 3.34 12.90
C THR A 33 9.30 2.90 11.56
N THR A 34 8.55 2.97 10.46
CA THR A 34 9.07 2.70 9.11
C THR A 34 10.11 3.75 8.70
N TYR A 35 9.82 5.04 8.91
CA TYR A 35 10.82 6.08 8.61
C TYR A 35 12.04 5.98 9.51
N ALA A 36 11.85 5.69 10.80
CA ALA A 36 12.98 5.44 11.71
C ALA A 36 13.81 4.22 11.28
N PHE A 37 13.17 3.16 10.76
CA PHE A 37 13.85 2.02 10.18
C PHE A 37 14.68 2.41 8.94
N PHE A 38 14.14 3.24 8.05
CA PHE A 38 14.92 3.74 6.90
C PHE A 38 16.13 4.55 7.33
N VAL A 39 16.00 5.38 8.35
CA VAL A 39 17.11 6.14 8.93
C VAL A 39 18.17 5.20 9.52
N ALA A 40 17.75 4.18 10.28
CA ALA A 40 18.67 3.19 10.85
C ALA A 40 19.44 2.44 9.75
N CYS A 41 18.76 2.05 8.66
CA CYS A 41 19.40 1.43 7.51
C CYS A 41 20.36 2.38 6.77
N ALA A 42 19.96 3.65 6.56
CA ALA A 42 20.78 4.64 5.85
C ALA A 42 22.07 4.98 6.59
N ARG A 43 22.05 4.95 7.92
CA ARG A 43 23.19 5.25 8.78
C ARG A 43 24.00 4.01 9.18
N GLY A 44 23.39 2.81 9.14
CA GLY A 44 24.04 1.54 9.53
C GLY A 44 24.67 0.78 8.38
N LEU A 45 24.25 1.02 7.12
CA LEU A 45 24.69 0.29 5.95
C LEU A 45 25.57 1.14 5.03
N SER A 46 26.42 0.48 4.25
CA SER A 46 27.10 1.12 3.11
C SER A 46 26.05 1.56 2.07
N GLU A 47 26.40 2.50 1.19
CA GLU A 47 25.50 2.99 0.12
C GLU A 47 25.02 1.87 -0.80
N LYS A 48 25.92 0.94 -1.13
CA LYS A 48 25.60 -0.26 -1.91
C LYS A 48 24.58 -1.14 -1.19
N ASP A 49 24.80 -1.41 0.10
CA ASP A 49 23.96 -2.30 0.88
C ASP A 49 22.62 -1.65 1.22
N TYR A 50 22.60 -0.34 1.45
CA TYR A 50 21.37 0.44 1.60
C TYR A 50 20.53 0.40 0.31
N ALA A 51 21.16 0.58 -0.86
CA ALA A 51 20.48 0.42 -2.14
C ALA A 51 19.92 -1.00 -2.34
N ALA A 52 20.64 -2.03 -1.89
CA ALA A 52 20.18 -3.42 -1.98
C ALA A 52 19.00 -3.71 -1.04
N VAL A 53 19.02 -3.22 0.22
CA VAL A 53 17.97 -3.48 1.21
C VAL A 53 16.75 -2.57 0.99
N ILE A 54 16.97 -1.25 0.90
CA ILE A 54 15.89 -0.27 0.84
C ILE A 54 15.51 0.08 -0.62
N GLY A 55 16.46 0.01 -1.55
CA GLY A 55 16.20 0.20 -2.98
C GLY A 55 15.72 -1.07 -3.70
N GLY A 56 16.13 -2.26 -3.23
CA GLY A 56 15.81 -3.55 -3.84
C GLY A 56 14.79 -4.36 -3.06
N LEU A 57 15.17 -4.83 -1.85
CA LEU A 57 14.35 -5.76 -1.07
C LEU A 57 13.03 -5.13 -0.60
N TRP A 58 13.07 -3.93 -0.02
CA TRP A 58 11.88 -3.24 0.46
C TRP A 58 10.80 -3.08 -0.64
N PRO A 59 11.08 -2.42 -1.78
CA PRO A 59 10.06 -2.21 -2.79
C PRO A 59 9.56 -3.52 -3.39
N LEU A 60 10.43 -4.52 -3.58
CA LEU A 60 10.01 -5.82 -4.09
C LEU A 60 9.04 -6.51 -3.14
N VAL A 61 9.31 -6.52 -1.83
CA VAL A 61 8.40 -7.05 -0.81
C VAL A 61 7.05 -6.31 -0.84
N PHE A 62 7.07 -4.97 -0.90
CA PHE A 62 5.83 -4.17 -0.84
C PHE A 62 5.07 -4.12 -2.16
N VAL A 63 5.69 -4.44 -3.29
CA VAL A 63 4.97 -4.71 -4.55
C VAL A 63 4.24 -6.04 -4.49
N VAL A 64 4.94 -7.10 -4.06
CA VAL A 64 4.43 -8.46 -4.17
C VAL A 64 3.49 -8.80 -2.99
N ALA A 65 3.88 -8.54 -1.75
CA ALA A 65 3.11 -8.99 -0.60
C ALA A 65 1.77 -8.25 -0.46
N PRO A 66 1.69 -6.91 -0.34
CA PRO A 66 0.41 -6.21 -0.37
C PRO A 66 -0.31 -6.37 -1.71
N GLY A 67 0.44 -6.40 -2.83
CA GLY A 67 -0.15 -6.60 -4.17
C GLY A 67 -0.98 -7.87 -4.27
N CYS A 68 -0.47 -8.97 -3.74
CA CYS A 68 -1.10 -10.29 -3.83
C CYS A 68 -2.00 -10.61 -2.62
N PHE A 69 -1.62 -10.24 -1.40
CA PHE A 69 -2.30 -10.72 -0.20
C PHE A 69 -3.34 -9.74 0.35
N LEU A 70 -3.20 -8.42 0.13
CA LEU A 70 -4.19 -7.44 0.61
C LEU A 70 -5.57 -7.62 -0.05
N PRO A 71 -5.71 -7.85 -1.37
CA PRO A 71 -7.03 -8.14 -1.95
C PRO A 71 -7.67 -9.40 -1.39
N LEU A 72 -6.87 -10.43 -1.10
CA LEU A 72 -7.35 -11.66 -0.47
C LEU A 72 -7.83 -11.40 0.96
N GLU A 73 -7.10 -10.63 1.75
CA GLU A 73 -7.50 -10.17 3.08
C GLU A 73 -8.84 -9.43 3.04
N GLN A 74 -8.99 -8.48 2.11
CA GLN A 74 -10.21 -7.69 1.93
C GLN A 74 -11.42 -8.58 1.57
N GLU A 75 -11.22 -9.54 0.68
CA GLU A 75 -12.28 -10.48 0.29
C GLU A 75 -12.67 -11.44 1.42
N ILE A 76 -11.70 -11.89 2.23
CA ILE A 76 -12.00 -12.66 3.45
C ILE A 76 -12.86 -11.81 4.39
N GLY A 77 -12.45 -10.56 4.65
CA GLY A 77 -13.18 -9.64 5.52
C GLY A 77 -14.62 -9.43 5.04
N ARG A 78 -14.81 -9.14 3.75
CA ARG A 78 -16.13 -8.97 3.13
C ARG A 78 -17.00 -10.23 3.24
N ALA A 79 -16.46 -11.39 2.88
CA ALA A 79 -17.22 -12.65 2.92
C ALA A 79 -17.61 -13.04 4.35
N LEU A 80 -16.73 -12.81 5.33
CA LEU A 80 -17.01 -13.07 6.74
C LEU A 80 -18.03 -12.10 7.32
N ALA A 81 -17.96 -10.81 7.01
CA ALA A 81 -18.97 -9.83 7.40
C ALA A 81 -20.36 -10.23 6.86
N HIS A 82 -20.43 -10.65 5.59
CA HIS A 82 -21.67 -11.14 4.98
C HIS A 82 -22.22 -12.40 5.67
N ARG A 83 -21.36 -13.41 5.95
CA ARG A 83 -21.79 -14.62 6.67
C ARG A 83 -22.24 -14.31 8.09
N ARG A 84 -21.55 -13.42 8.78
CA ARG A 84 -21.91 -12.99 10.13
C ARG A 84 -23.29 -12.34 10.18
N SER A 85 -23.64 -11.50 9.19
CA SER A 85 -24.98 -10.90 9.11
C SER A 85 -26.11 -11.93 8.95
N GLN A 86 -25.77 -13.14 8.46
CA GLN A 86 -26.68 -14.27 8.32
C GLN A 86 -26.57 -15.29 9.48
N ASN A 87 -25.77 -15.01 10.51
CA ASN A 87 -25.42 -15.94 11.60
C ASN A 87 -24.82 -17.26 11.11
N ILE A 88 -24.02 -17.21 10.04
CA ILE A 88 -23.36 -18.38 9.43
C ILE A 88 -21.87 -18.35 9.73
N GLY A 89 -21.31 -19.46 10.20
CA GLY A 89 -19.88 -19.57 10.50
C GLY A 89 -18.99 -19.44 9.24
N GLY A 90 -17.84 -18.75 9.38
CA GLY A 90 -16.95 -18.38 8.30
C GLY A 90 -15.78 -19.32 8.02
N GLY A 91 -15.64 -20.42 8.79
CA GLY A 91 -14.50 -21.33 8.69
C GLY A 91 -14.18 -21.84 7.28
N PRO A 92 -15.17 -22.28 6.48
CA PRO A 92 -14.93 -22.73 5.13
C PRO A 92 -14.38 -21.66 4.18
N VAL A 93 -14.76 -20.38 4.35
CA VAL A 93 -14.22 -19.25 3.59
C VAL A 93 -12.74 -19.06 3.90
N VAL A 94 -12.40 -19.00 5.19
CA VAL A 94 -11.00 -18.82 5.63
C VAL A 94 -10.12 -19.99 5.16
N ARG A 95 -10.62 -21.21 5.23
CA ARG A 95 -9.91 -22.38 4.72
C ARG A 95 -9.61 -22.28 3.22
N ARG A 96 -10.59 -21.85 2.40
CA ARG A 96 -10.37 -21.66 0.95
C ARG A 96 -9.38 -20.55 0.66
N ALA A 97 -9.49 -19.44 1.38
CA ALA A 97 -8.55 -18.35 1.27
C ALA A 97 -7.12 -18.77 1.68
N ALA A 98 -6.99 -19.60 2.74
CA ALA A 98 -5.70 -20.16 3.13
C ALA A 98 -5.10 -21.07 2.04
N ILE A 99 -5.93 -21.88 1.38
CA ILE A 99 -5.50 -22.72 0.24
C ILE A 99 -5.04 -21.83 -0.91
N ALA A 100 -5.79 -20.77 -1.27
CA ALA A 100 -5.40 -19.82 -2.31
C ALA A 100 -4.09 -19.09 -1.96
N ALA A 101 -3.94 -18.64 -0.71
CA ALA A 101 -2.71 -18.03 -0.22
C ALA A 101 -1.52 -18.99 -0.29
N LEU A 102 -1.70 -20.25 0.08
CA LEU A 102 -0.65 -21.27 0.02
C LEU A 102 -0.17 -21.50 -1.42
N TRP A 103 -1.09 -21.70 -2.36
CA TRP A 103 -0.73 -21.89 -3.77
C TRP A 103 -0.09 -20.63 -4.37
N GLY A 104 -0.64 -19.45 -4.07
CA GLY A 104 -0.07 -18.16 -4.49
C GLY A 104 1.34 -17.97 -3.95
N THR A 105 1.55 -18.21 -2.65
CA THR A 105 2.89 -18.10 -2.01
C THR A 105 3.85 -19.14 -2.58
N GLY A 106 3.39 -20.39 -2.79
CA GLY A 106 4.20 -21.43 -3.42
C GLY A 106 4.67 -21.05 -4.82
N GLY A 107 3.76 -20.49 -5.63
CA GLY A 107 4.09 -19.95 -6.95
C GLY A 107 5.10 -18.80 -6.90
N LEU A 108 4.93 -17.85 -5.96
CA LEU A 108 5.86 -16.74 -5.76
C LEU A 108 7.25 -17.21 -5.31
N LEU A 109 7.32 -18.21 -4.43
CA LEU A 109 8.58 -18.81 -3.99
C LEU A 109 9.28 -19.55 -5.14
N LEU A 110 8.52 -20.26 -5.98
CA LEU A 110 9.06 -20.90 -7.17
C LEU A 110 9.63 -19.87 -8.15
N LEU A 111 8.91 -18.79 -8.42
CA LEU A 111 9.40 -17.68 -9.24
C LEU A 111 10.64 -17.03 -8.62
N THR A 112 10.66 -16.82 -7.29
CA THR A 112 11.84 -16.32 -6.57
C THR A 112 13.04 -17.22 -6.76
N ALA A 113 12.87 -18.54 -6.70
CA ALA A 113 13.94 -19.52 -6.92
C ALA A 113 14.45 -19.48 -8.37
N ILE A 114 13.53 -19.47 -9.37
CA ILE A 114 13.88 -19.39 -10.79
C ILE A 114 14.67 -18.10 -11.10
N PHE A 115 14.20 -16.96 -10.60
CA PHE A 115 14.83 -15.66 -10.86
C PHE A 115 15.85 -15.25 -9.81
N SER A 116 16.28 -16.16 -8.92
CA SER A 116 17.18 -15.85 -7.81
C SER A 116 18.50 -15.19 -8.25
N GLY A 117 19.08 -15.64 -9.36
CA GLY A 117 20.30 -15.04 -9.93
C GLY A 117 20.08 -13.60 -10.41
N VAL A 118 18.97 -13.35 -11.11
CA VAL A 118 18.60 -12.00 -11.60
C VAL A 118 18.33 -11.06 -10.43
N LEU A 119 17.60 -11.52 -9.42
CA LEU A 119 17.30 -10.74 -8.21
C LEU A 119 18.60 -10.40 -7.46
N ARG A 120 19.48 -11.39 -7.27
CA ARG A 120 20.76 -11.22 -6.59
C ARG A 120 21.62 -10.15 -7.28
N GLU A 121 21.83 -10.26 -8.58
CA GLU A 121 22.78 -9.38 -9.27
C GLU A 121 22.19 -7.98 -9.50
N ASN A 122 20.95 -7.86 -9.97
CA ASN A 122 20.40 -6.57 -10.39
C ASN A 122 19.76 -5.78 -9.23
N LEU A 123 18.97 -6.45 -8.37
CA LEU A 123 18.26 -5.77 -7.28
C LEU A 123 19.06 -5.77 -5.98
N PHE A 124 19.67 -6.91 -5.64
CA PHE A 124 20.34 -7.07 -4.34
C PHE A 124 21.86 -6.85 -4.42
N LYS A 125 22.33 -6.28 -5.53
CA LYS A 125 23.73 -5.85 -5.72
C LYS A 125 24.79 -6.92 -5.34
N GLY A 126 24.48 -8.20 -5.64
CA GLY A 126 25.33 -9.36 -5.35
C GLY A 126 25.08 -10.02 -3.99
N VAL A 127 24.23 -9.47 -3.12
CA VAL A 127 23.96 -10.01 -1.77
C VAL A 127 22.95 -11.16 -1.85
N GLY A 128 23.42 -12.40 -1.96
CA GLY A 128 22.58 -13.60 -2.11
C GLY A 128 21.65 -13.86 -0.93
N GLY A 129 22.04 -13.52 0.30
CA GLY A 129 21.21 -13.68 1.50
C GLY A 129 19.91 -12.87 1.46
N LEU A 130 19.84 -11.77 0.69
CA LEU A 130 18.59 -11.00 0.53
C LEU A 130 17.53 -11.73 -0.31
N VAL A 131 17.92 -12.70 -1.14
CA VAL A 131 16.95 -13.60 -1.82
C VAL A 131 16.22 -14.45 -0.78
N ILE A 132 16.95 -14.95 0.22
CA ILE A 132 16.38 -15.71 1.33
C ILE A 132 15.49 -14.81 2.19
N CYS A 133 15.93 -13.58 2.50
CA CYS A 133 15.10 -12.61 3.21
C CYS A 133 13.80 -12.31 2.45
N PHE A 134 13.85 -12.18 1.13
CA PHE A 134 12.65 -12.01 0.31
C PHE A 134 11.71 -13.22 0.39
N ALA A 135 12.24 -14.44 0.27
CA ALA A 135 11.45 -15.66 0.41
C ALA A 135 10.79 -15.77 1.81
N ILE A 136 11.52 -15.45 2.88
CA ILE A 136 10.98 -15.38 4.24
C ILE A 136 9.89 -14.31 4.34
N ALA A 137 10.10 -13.13 3.77
CA ALA A 137 9.12 -12.05 3.76
C ALA A 137 7.81 -12.48 3.08
N LEU A 138 7.86 -13.17 1.95
CA LEU A 138 6.67 -13.71 1.28
C LEU A 138 5.86 -14.64 2.18
N LEU A 139 6.54 -15.55 2.90
CA LEU A 139 5.89 -16.47 3.83
C LEU A 139 5.26 -15.74 5.02
N THR A 140 5.98 -14.80 5.60
CA THR A 140 5.56 -14.10 6.81
C THR A 140 4.43 -13.09 6.53
N TYR A 141 4.48 -12.39 5.39
CA TYR A 141 3.39 -11.52 4.96
C TYR A 141 2.14 -12.31 4.57
N ALA A 142 2.26 -13.45 3.90
CA ALA A 142 1.12 -14.34 3.67
C ALA A 142 0.48 -14.78 4.99
N ALA A 143 1.32 -15.19 5.96
CA ALA A 143 0.87 -15.56 7.31
C ALA A 143 0.24 -14.39 8.08
N GLN A 144 0.64 -13.14 7.82
CA GLN A 144 0.08 -11.96 8.46
C GLN A 144 -1.27 -11.55 7.85
N HIS A 145 -1.38 -11.52 6.51
CA HIS A 145 -2.60 -11.08 5.83
C HIS A 145 -3.77 -12.05 6.07
N LEU A 146 -3.49 -13.34 6.22
CA LEU A 146 -4.51 -14.35 6.42
C LEU A 146 -5.37 -14.13 7.68
N PRO A 147 -4.85 -13.87 8.89
CA PRO A 147 -5.66 -13.60 10.08
C PRO A 147 -6.26 -12.18 10.10
N ARG A 148 -5.70 -11.22 9.36
CA ARG A 148 -6.22 -9.85 9.29
C ARG A 148 -7.60 -9.80 8.63
N GLY A 149 -7.88 -10.67 7.65
CA GLY A 149 -9.20 -10.82 7.04
C GLY A 149 -10.29 -11.19 8.06
N PRO A 150 -10.15 -12.29 8.82
CA PRO A 150 -11.07 -12.62 9.92
C PRO A 150 -11.17 -11.55 11.01
N LEU A 151 -10.09 -10.88 11.36
CA LEU A 151 -10.15 -9.79 12.34
C LEU A 151 -11.03 -8.65 11.85
N SER A 152 -10.85 -8.19 10.61
CA SER A 152 -11.66 -7.11 10.02
C SER A 152 -13.12 -7.54 9.81
N GLY A 153 -13.36 -8.74 9.24
CA GLY A 153 -14.70 -9.26 8.99
C GLY A 153 -15.52 -9.54 10.26
N ASN A 154 -14.87 -9.78 11.39
CA ASN A 154 -15.51 -9.92 12.70
C ASN A 154 -15.55 -8.61 13.50
N GLY A 155 -15.13 -7.46 12.92
CA GLY A 155 -15.11 -6.18 13.61
C GLY A 155 -14.06 -6.05 14.72
N ARG A 156 -13.07 -6.98 14.78
CA ARG A 156 -12.01 -6.98 15.81
C ARG A 156 -10.85 -6.05 15.41
N PHE A 157 -11.13 -4.77 15.29
CA PHE A 157 -10.16 -3.77 14.82
C PHE A 157 -9.05 -3.44 15.82
N GLY A 158 -9.25 -3.70 17.13
CA GLY A 158 -8.20 -3.55 18.14
C GLY A 158 -7.00 -4.45 17.85
N PRO A 159 -7.17 -5.79 17.82
CA PRO A 159 -6.11 -6.73 17.43
C PRO A 159 -5.55 -6.47 16.03
N TYR A 160 -6.37 -6.04 15.08
CA TYR A 160 -5.91 -5.64 13.75
C TYR A 160 -4.91 -4.46 13.83
N GLY A 161 -5.25 -3.40 14.59
CA GLY A 161 -4.36 -2.26 14.81
C GLY A 161 -3.07 -2.64 15.54
N VAL A 162 -3.13 -3.60 16.48
CA VAL A 162 -1.94 -4.15 17.15
C VAL A 162 -1.01 -4.84 16.15
N ILE A 163 -1.51 -5.61 15.18
CA ILE A 163 -0.66 -6.22 14.14
C ILE A 163 0.14 -5.12 13.42
N LEU A 164 -0.55 -4.06 12.98
CA LEU A 164 0.09 -2.96 12.25
C LEU A 164 1.19 -2.29 13.09
N GLY A 165 0.85 -1.81 14.29
CA GLY A 165 1.79 -1.08 15.13
C GLY A 165 2.95 -1.95 15.63
N ALA A 166 2.67 -3.19 16.03
CA ALA A 166 3.68 -4.13 16.50
C ALA A 166 4.68 -4.51 15.40
N GLU A 167 4.22 -4.71 14.15
CA GLU A 167 5.12 -4.97 13.02
C GLU A 167 6.17 -3.89 12.88
N GLY A 168 5.75 -2.61 12.92
CA GLY A 168 6.68 -1.50 12.84
C GLY A 168 7.69 -1.44 13.97
N CYS A 169 7.24 -1.66 15.22
CA CYS A 169 8.13 -1.68 16.39
C CYS A 169 9.11 -2.86 16.35
N ILE A 170 8.62 -4.07 16.03
CA ILE A 170 9.45 -5.29 15.95
C ILE A 170 10.48 -5.17 14.80
N ARG A 171 10.18 -4.42 13.74
CA ARG A 171 11.11 -4.10 12.66
C ARG A 171 12.18 -3.11 13.11
N LEU A 172 11.78 -2.03 13.74
CA LEU A 172 12.66 -0.93 14.11
C LEU A 172 13.66 -1.31 15.21
N LEU A 173 13.20 -1.96 16.28
CA LEU A 173 14.03 -2.21 17.46
C LEU A 173 15.33 -2.98 17.13
N PRO A 174 15.31 -4.14 16.44
CA PRO A 174 16.53 -4.85 16.10
C PRO A 174 17.39 -4.06 15.09
N ALA A 175 16.79 -3.34 14.13
CA ALA A 175 17.55 -2.53 13.19
C ALA A 175 18.29 -1.39 13.88
N ALA A 176 17.67 -0.75 14.87
CA ALA A 176 18.33 0.26 15.70
C ALA A 176 19.48 -0.34 16.52
N ILE A 177 19.28 -1.53 17.12
CA ILE A 177 20.32 -2.25 17.85
C ILE A 177 21.51 -2.57 16.93
N LEU A 178 21.25 -3.08 15.71
CA LEU A 178 22.29 -3.35 14.73
C LEU A 178 23.09 -2.09 14.38
N TRP A 179 22.41 -0.98 14.13
CA TRP A 179 23.04 0.30 13.83
C TRP A 179 23.93 0.79 15.00
N PHE A 180 23.41 0.83 16.23
CA PHE A 180 24.19 1.27 17.40
C PHE A 180 25.34 0.31 17.74
N ALA A 181 25.21 -0.98 17.42
CA ALA A 181 26.28 -1.96 17.58
C ALA A 181 27.33 -1.92 16.44
N GLY A 182 27.15 -1.05 15.44
CA GLY A 182 28.06 -0.95 14.29
C GLY A 182 28.03 -2.15 13.34
N VAL A 183 26.93 -2.93 13.36
CA VAL A 183 26.75 -4.07 12.43
C VAL A 183 26.33 -3.55 11.06
N THR A 184 27.09 -3.92 10.02
CA THR A 184 26.88 -3.46 8.64
C THR A 184 26.41 -4.57 7.70
N ASP A 185 25.99 -5.74 8.22
CA ASP A 185 25.53 -6.87 7.40
C ASP A 185 24.12 -6.59 6.82
N PRO A 186 23.96 -6.45 5.48
CA PRO A 186 22.67 -6.19 4.86
C PRO A 186 21.65 -7.31 5.07
N VAL A 187 22.08 -8.56 5.28
CA VAL A 187 21.17 -9.69 5.53
C VAL A 187 20.51 -9.54 6.90
N ALA A 188 21.23 -9.09 7.92
CA ALA A 188 20.68 -8.82 9.24
C ALA A 188 19.58 -7.76 9.18
N TYR A 189 19.80 -6.65 8.44
CA TYR A 189 18.75 -5.63 8.20
C TYR A 189 17.60 -6.16 7.35
N GLY A 190 17.87 -7.02 6.37
CA GLY A 190 16.85 -7.71 5.57
C GLY A 190 15.94 -8.60 6.42
N LEU A 191 16.49 -9.30 7.43
CA LEU A 191 15.72 -10.09 8.38
C LEU A 191 14.85 -9.21 9.30
N CYS A 192 15.30 -7.99 9.64
CA CYS A 192 14.48 -7.01 10.36
C CYS A 192 13.22 -6.59 9.55
N LEU A 193 13.23 -6.72 8.23
CA LEU A 193 12.04 -6.55 7.41
C LEU A 193 11.22 -7.84 7.30
N ALA A 194 11.88 -8.98 7.13
CA ALA A 194 11.23 -10.24 6.75
C ALA A 194 10.49 -10.94 7.90
N ILE A 195 10.99 -10.86 9.15
CA ILE A 195 10.44 -11.62 10.28
C ILE A 195 9.27 -10.92 11.00
N PRO A 196 9.24 -9.59 11.17
CA PRO A 196 8.23 -8.89 11.97
C PRO A 196 6.77 -9.21 11.66
N PRO A 197 6.34 -9.42 10.40
CA PRO A 197 4.94 -9.68 10.09
C PRO A 197 4.36 -10.88 10.84
N VAL A 198 5.07 -12.00 10.89
CA VAL A 198 4.59 -13.18 11.60
C VAL A 198 4.62 -12.99 13.11
N LEU A 199 5.64 -12.33 13.67
CA LEU A 199 5.73 -12.07 15.11
C LEU A 199 4.62 -11.13 15.59
N ALA A 200 4.32 -10.08 14.84
CA ALA A 200 3.21 -9.18 15.12
C ALA A 200 1.86 -9.89 15.11
N SER A 201 1.66 -10.80 14.14
CA SER A 201 0.45 -11.62 14.06
C SER A 201 0.32 -12.57 15.26
N LEU A 202 1.39 -13.29 15.61
CA LEU A 202 1.40 -14.20 16.76
C LEU A 202 1.13 -13.45 18.07
N LEU A 203 1.68 -12.25 18.23
CA LEU A 203 1.43 -11.40 19.39
C LEU A 203 -0.04 -11.00 19.49
N SER A 204 -0.63 -10.53 18.40
CA SER A 204 -2.00 -10.03 18.36
C SER A 204 -3.05 -11.13 18.46
N LEU A 205 -2.75 -12.33 17.94
CA LEU A 205 -3.69 -13.45 17.97
C LEU A 205 -3.78 -14.15 19.32
N ARG A 206 -2.87 -13.85 20.26
CA ARG A 206 -2.93 -14.39 21.61
C ARG A 206 -4.26 -14.00 22.29
N GLY A 207 -5.02 -14.99 22.72
CA GLY A 207 -6.31 -14.79 23.38
C GLY A 207 -7.48 -14.47 22.43
N GLN A 208 -7.29 -14.52 21.11
CA GLN A 208 -8.37 -14.34 20.13
C GLN A 208 -9.10 -15.68 19.90
N HIS A 209 -10.19 -15.91 20.64
CA HIS A 209 -11.07 -17.07 20.48
C HIS A 209 -12.25 -16.75 19.55
N GLY A 210 -12.81 -17.75 18.85
CA GLY A 210 -13.99 -17.59 18.00
C GLY A 210 -13.77 -16.72 16.76
N LEU A 211 -12.55 -16.60 16.26
CA LEU A 211 -12.23 -15.87 15.02
C LEU A 211 -12.74 -16.60 13.78
N VAL A 212 -12.78 -17.93 13.86
CA VAL A 212 -13.16 -18.80 12.75
C VAL A 212 -14.11 -19.87 13.31
N GLU A 213 -15.41 -19.70 12.99
CA GLU A 213 -16.45 -20.62 13.44
C GLU A 213 -16.79 -21.65 12.35
N PRO A 214 -17.11 -22.91 12.72
CA PRO A 214 -17.58 -23.91 11.77
C PRO A 214 -18.85 -23.43 11.06
N GLY A 215 -18.98 -23.74 9.77
CA GLY A 215 -20.13 -23.35 8.98
C GLY A 215 -20.34 -24.21 7.72
N PRO A 216 -21.40 -23.97 6.94
CA PRO A 216 -21.68 -24.67 5.71
C PRO A 216 -20.57 -24.42 4.67
N GLN A 217 -20.40 -25.34 3.73
CA GLN A 217 -19.38 -25.24 2.69
C GLN A 217 -19.52 -23.93 1.90
N SER A 218 -18.37 -23.32 1.59
CA SER A 218 -18.27 -22.08 0.84
C SER A 218 -17.93 -22.40 -0.64
N PRO A 219 -18.69 -21.95 -1.65
CA PRO A 219 -18.26 -22.02 -3.04
C PRO A 219 -17.11 -21.05 -3.32
N TRP A 220 -16.27 -21.31 -4.33
CA TRP A 220 -15.18 -20.39 -4.71
C TRP A 220 -15.68 -19.00 -5.13
N SER A 221 -16.89 -18.91 -5.68
CA SER A 221 -17.55 -17.66 -6.07
C SER A 221 -17.83 -16.73 -4.88
N GLU A 222 -17.82 -17.25 -3.67
CA GLU A 222 -17.99 -16.45 -2.44
C GLU A 222 -16.76 -15.58 -2.13
N LEU A 223 -15.56 -16.02 -2.57
CA LEU A 223 -14.35 -15.21 -2.56
C LEU A 223 -14.28 -14.24 -3.74
N SER A 224 -15.41 -13.75 -4.22
CA SER A 224 -15.62 -12.79 -5.30
C SER A 224 -15.17 -13.25 -6.70
N THR A 225 -16.08 -13.09 -7.65
CA THR A 225 -15.79 -13.24 -9.10
C THR A 225 -14.82 -12.19 -9.62
N ASN A 226 -14.63 -11.08 -8.87
CA ASN A 226 -13.75 -9.96 -9.23
C ASN A 226 -12.35 -10.06 -8.62
N LEU A 227 -12.04 -11.11 -7.84
CA LEU A 227 -10.75 -11.26 -7.17
C LEU A 227 -9.56 -11.13 -8.14
N GLY A 228 -9.70 -11.68 -9.36
CA GLY A 228 -8.66 -11.55 -10.39
C GLY A 228 -8.36 -10.10 -10.78
N TYR A 229 -9.38 -9.27 -10.95
CA TYR A 229 -9.21 -7.84 -11.25
C TYR A 229 -8.65 -7.07 -10.04
N LEU A 230 -9.09 -7.40 -8.82
CA LEU A 230 -8.58 -6.80 -7.60
C LEU A 230 -7.10 -7.13 -7.40
N LEU A 231 -6.70 -8.39 -7.58
CA LEU A 231 -5.30 -8.82 -7.51
C LEU A 231 -4.44 -8.12 -8.56
N SER A 232 -4.86 -8.19 -9.83
CA SER A 232 -4.13 -7.57 -10.93
C SER A 232 -4.02 -6.05 -10.73
N GLY A 233 -5.11 -5.39 -10.37
CA GLY A 233 -5.12 -3.95 -10.10
C GLY A 233 -4.22 -3.56 -8.93
N SER A 234 -4.21 -4.36 -7.86
CA SER A 234 -3.35 -4.13 -6.69
C SER A 234 -1.87 -4.30 -7.05
N VAL A 235 -1.50 -5.37 -7.74
CA VAL A 235 -0.10 -5.61 -8.17
C VAL A 235 0.37 -4.49 -9.10
N LEU A 236 -0.45 -4.07 -10.08
CA LEU A 236 -0.11 -2.98 -10.99
C LEU A 236 0.03 -1.65 -10.24
N ALA A 237 -0.88 -1.33 -9.33
CA ALA A 237 -0.80 -0.11 -8.52
C ALA A 237 0.46 -0.10 -7.63
N GLN A 238 0.76 -1.21 -6.95
CA GLN A 238 1.96 -1.33 -6.13
C GLN A 238 3.23 -1.32 -6.99
N GLY A 239 3.21 -2.01 -8.13
CA GLY A 239 4.30 -1.99 -9.10
C GLY A 239 4.62 -0.57 -9.56
N LEU A 240 3.61 0.20 -9.99
CA LEU A 240 3.79 1.61 -10.37
C LEU A 240 4.26 2.45 -9.18
N SER A 241 3.71 2.22 -7.99
CA SER A 241 4.05 2.94 -6.77
C SER A 241 5.54 2.86 -6.43
N TYR A 242 6.19 1.72 -6.65
CA TYR A 242 7.61 1.47 -6.35
C TYR A 242 8.50 1.45 -7.60
N ALA A 243 7.93 1.62 -8.80
CA ALA A 243 8.68 1.61 -10.05
C ALA A 243 9.91 2.54 -10.06
N PRO A 244 9.85 3.79 -9.56
CA PRO A 244 11.02 4.67 -9.58
C PRO A 244 12.23 4.08 -8.89
N ILE A 245 12.05 3.54 -7.67
CA ILE A 245 13.15 2.93 -6.91
C ILE A 245 13.69 1.68 -7.63
N LEU A 246 12.79 0.78 -8.05
CA LEU A 246 13.18 -0.46 -8.70
C LEU A 246 13.94 -0.19 -10.00
N ILE A 247 13.44 0.73 -10.83
CA ILE A 247 14.07 1.08 -12.11
C ILE A 247 15.44 1.75 -11.86
N ALA A 248 15.51 2.73 -10.96
CA ALA A 248 16.76 3.39 -10.62
C ALA A 248 17.78 2.39 -10.07
N THR A 249 17.35 1.49 -9.17
CA THR A 249 18.23 0.46 -8.60
C THR A 249 18.74 -0.52 -9.67
N VAL A 250 17.90 -0.94 -10.62
CA VAL A 250 18.28 -1.91 -11.66
C VAL A 250 19.17 -1.26 -12.73
N LEU A 251 18.84 -0.05 -13.17
CA LEU A 251 19.53 0.60 -14.30
C LEU A 251 20.80 1.35 -13.89
N ALA A 252 20.97 1.68 -12.61
CA ALA A 252 22.17 2.37 -12.13
C ALA A 252 23.41 1.47 -12.24
N THR A 253 24.50 2.08 -12.67
CA THR A 253 25.83 1.44 -12.77
C THR A 253 26.43 1.20 -11.40
N SER A 254 27.49 0.39 -11.34
CA SER A 254 28.21 0.10 -10.09
C SER A 254 28.92 1.33 -9.47
N THR A 255 29.08 2.41 -10.23
CA THR A 255 29.65 3.67 -9.74
C THR A 255 28.63 4.62 -9.15
N GLN A 256 27.32 4.37 -9.33
CA GLN A 256 26.21 5.26 -8.93
C GLN A 256 25.52 4.84 -7.62
N HIS A 257 26.20 4.08 -6.75
CA HIS A 257 25.58 3.62 -5.49
C HIS A 257 25.17 4.77 -4.56
N ALA A 258 25.98 5.83 -4.48
CA ALA A 258 25.68 7.02 -3.68
C ALA A 258 24.43 7.76 -4.19
N GLU A 259 24.35 7.93 -5.51
CA GLU A 259 23.21 8.59 -6.17
C GLU A 259 21.91 7.78 -5.97
N VAL A 260 21.98 6.45 -6.13
CA VAL A 260 20.85 5.55 -5.85
C VAL A 260 20.41 5.67 -4.38
N ALA A 261 21.37 5.67 -3.44
CA ALA A 261 21.05 5.78 -2.03
C ALA A 261 20.38 7.13 -1.69
N ALA A 262 20.85 8.23 -2.29
CA ALA A 262 20.24 9.54 -2.16
C ALA A 262 18.84 9.57 -2.78
N PHE A 263 18.69 9.06 -4.00
CA PHE A 263 17.40 8.96 -4.70
C PHE A 263 16.36 8.15 -3.90
N VAL A 264 16.75 6.98 -3.37
CA VAL A 264 15.90 6.12 -2.52
C VAL A 264 15.44 6.89 -1.27
N SER A 265 16.36 7.60 -0.60
CA SER A 265 16.05 8.39 0.58
C SER A 265 15.09 9.55 0.26
N GLY A 266 15.35 10.25 -0.84
CA GLY A 266 14.50 11.33 -1.35
C GLY A 266 13.11 10.82 -1.75
N PHE A 267 13.03 9.67 -2.40
CA PHE A 267 11.77 9.06 -2.79
C PHE A 267 10.88 8.76 -1.58
N PHE A 268 11.42 8.18 -0.52
CA PHE A 268 10.61 7.92 0.69
C PHE A 268 10.19 9.21 1.36
N LEU A 269 11.05 10.23 1.42
CA LEU A 269 10.67 11.53 1.97
C LEU A 269 9.54 12.17 1.16
N ALA A 270 9.61 12.13 -0.17
CA ALA A 270 8.57 12.64 -1.07
C ALA A 270 7.22 11.89 -0.96
N ARG A 271 7.17 10.76 -0.27
CA ARG A 271 5.96 9.95 -0.04
C ARG A 271 5.26 10.23 1.30
N VAL A 272 5.81 11.06 2.17
CA VAL A 272 5.16 11.43 3.44
C VAL A 272 3.71 11.89 3.24
N PRO A 273 3.37 12.71 2.22
CA PRO A 273 1.98 13.09 1.94
C PRO A 273 1.05 11.92 1.66
N ILE A 274 1.56 10.80 1.09
CA ILE A 274 0.75 9.60 0.82
C ILE A 274 0.23 8.99 2.13
N ILE A 275 1.07 8.91 3.16
CA ILE A 275 0.70 8.36 4.47
C ILE A 275 -0.36 9.23 5.13
N LEU A 276 -0.18 10.55 5.09
CA LEU A 276 -1.15 11.50 5.61
C LEU A 276 -2.49 11.40 4.86
N PHE A 277 -2.43 11.20 3.56
CA PHE A 277 -3.62 11.04 2.73
C PHE A 277 -4.39 9.74 3.01
N GLN A 278 -3.71 8.66 3.40
CA GLN A 278 -4.38 7.40 3.77
C GLN A 278 -5.39 7.58 4.90
N ALA A 279 -5.09 8.44 5.88
CA ALA A 279 -6.04 8.77 6.95
C ALA A 279 -7.29 9.51 6.43
N VAL A 280 -7.10 10.45 5.49
CA VAL A 280 -8.21 11.15 4.82
C VAL A 280 -9.03 10.18 3.97
N GLN A 281 -8.38 9.29 3.27
CA GLN A 281 -8.99 8.28 2.42
C GLN A 281 -9.87 7.32 3.24
N ALA A 282 -9.38 6.84 4.38
CA ALA A 282 -10.13 5.95 5.27
C ALA A 282 -11.46 6.57 5.76
N ALA A 283 -11.51 7.90 5.94
CA ALA A 283 -12.71 8.60 6.40
C ALA A 283 -13.70 8.93 5.25
N LEU A 284 -13.21 9.22 4.05
CA LEU A 284 -14.03 9.74 2.96
C LEU A 284 -14.53 8.66 2.00
N LEU A 285 -13.79 7.58 1.78
CA LEU A 285 -14.17 6.52 0.85
C LEU A 285 -15.46 5.78 1.24
N PRO A 286 -15.69 5.40 2.51
CA PRO A 286 -16.94 4.78 2.90
C PRO A 286 -18.15 5.68 2.65
N LYS A 287 -18.00 7.00 2.87
CA LYS A 287 -19.03 7.98 2.58
C LYS A 287 -19.35 8.05 1.08
N LEU A 288 -18.32 8.08 0.24
CA LEU A 288 -18.50 8.08 -1.22
C LEU A 288 -19.14 6.78 -1.71
N ALA A 289 -18.72 5.62 -1.19
CA ALA A 289 -19.31 4.33 -1.54
C ALA A 289 -20.80 4.26 -1.16
N ARG A 290 -21.18 4.79 0.01
CA ARG A 290 -22.59 4.89 0.43
C ARG A 290 -23.40 5.80 -0.51
N LEU A 291 -22.91 6.98 -0.86
CA LEU A 291 -23.57 7.88 -1.80
C LEU A 291 -23.75 7.23 -3.19
N ALA A 292 -22.73 6.51 -3.65
CA ALA A 292 -22.80 5.74 -4.90
C ALA A 292 -23.89 4.65 -4.83
N GLY A 293 -23.96 3.89 -3.73
CA GLY A 293 -24.95 2.85 -3.50
C GLY A 293 -26.37 3.36 -3.37
N ALA A 294 -26.55 4.55 -2.74
CA ALA A 294 -27.85 5.20 -2.61
C ALA A 294 -28.34 5.87 -3.91
N GLY A 295 -27.52 5.89 -4.98
CA GLY A 295 -27.89 6.58 -6.22
C GLY A 295 -27.80 8.11 -6.14
N GLU A 296 -27.21 8.65 -5.07
CA GLU A 296 -27.04 10.09 -4.84
C GLU A 296 -25.86 10.64 -5.69
N HIS A 297 -26.01 10.61 -7.01
CA HIS A 297 -24.93 10.91 -7.97
C HIS A 297 -24.41 12.35 -7.88
N GLU A 298 -25.24 13.31 -7.52
CA GLU A 298 -24.83 14.69 -7.37
C GLU A 298 -23.96 14.89 -6.14
N ASP A 299 -24.35 14.34 -5.01
CA ASP A 299 -23.57 14.39 -3.77
C ASP A 299 -22.29 13.60 -3.87
N PHE A 300 -22.31 12.45 -4.53
CA PHE A 300 -21.10 11.71 -4.89
C PHE A 300 -20.12 12.55 -5.70
N ARG A 301 -20.59 13.21 -6.78
CA ARG A 301 -19.76 14.09 -7.62
C ARG A 301 -19.17 15.26 -6.84
N ASN A 302 -20.00 15.91 -6.01
CA ASN A 302 -19.55 17.04 -5.18
C ASN A 302 -18.55 16.60 -4.13
N GLY A 303 -18.76 15.46 -3.48
CA GLY A 303 -17.83 14.85 -2.53
C GLY A 303 -16.49 14.49 -3.19
N LEU A 304 -16.54 13.84 -4.36
CA LEU A 304 -15.34 13.48 -5.12
C LEU A 304 -14.57 14.71 -5.59
N ARG A 305 -15.24 15.75 -6.09
CA ARG A 305 -14.60 17.01 -6.49
C ARG A 305 -13.86 17.66 -5.31
N LYS A 306 -14.47 17.69 -4.13
CA LYS A 306 -13.81 18.21 -2.92
C LYS A 306 -12.57 17.39 -2.57
N LEU A 307 -12.66 16.05 -2.64
CA LEU A 307 -11.54 15.17 -2.37
C LEU A 307 -10.39 15.37 -3.36
N VAL A 308 -10.68 15.46 -4.66
CA VAL A 308 -9.69 15.74 -5.71
C VAL A 308 -9.00 17.08 -5.47
N LEU A 309 -9.73 18.14 -5.11
CA LEU A 309 -9.14 19.44 -4.80
C LEU A 309 -8.22 19.37 -3.56
N ILE A 310 -8.59 18.61 -2.53
CA ILE A 310 -7.74 18.39 -1.35
C ILE A 310 -6.45 17.66 -1.77
N VAL A 311 -6.56 16.61 -2.59
CA VAL A 311 -5.41 15.85 -3.10
C VAL A 311 -4.46 16.74 -3.89
N ILE A 312 -4.99 17.57 -4.80
CA ILE A 312 -4.18 18.52 -5.57
C ILE A 312 -3.49 19.50 -4.62
N GLY A 313 -4.22 20.06 -3.65
CA GLY A 313 -3.66 20.98 -2.66
C GLY A 313 -2.52 20.36 -1.85
N VAL A 314 -2.72 19.13 -1.35
CA VAL A 314 -1.67 18.37 -0.63
C VAL A 314 -0.48 18.08 -1.54
N GLY A 315 -0.73 17.72 -2.81
CA GLY A 315 0.31 17.51 -3.82
C GLY A 315 1.15 18.77 -4.05
N VAL A 316 0.52 19.92 -4.25
CA VAL A 316 1.22 21.22 -4.45
C VAL A 316 2.05 21.59 -3.20
N ILE A 317 1.47 21.48 -2.01
CA ILE A 317 2.19 21.73 -0.75
C ILE A 317 3.37 20.77 -0.62
N GLY A 318 3.18 19.49 -0.98
CA GLY A 318 4.23 18.48 -0.99
C GLY A 318 5.38 18.84 -1.93
N VAL A 319 5.09 19.29 -3.14
CA VAL A 319 6.10 19.74 -4.13
C VAL A 319 6.89 20.94 -3.63
N VAL A 320 6.20 21.99 -3.13
CA VAL A 320 6.86 23.17 -2.58
C VAL A 320 7.69 22.83 -1.35
N GLY A 321 7.15 22.00 -0.44
CA GLY A 321 7.88 21.53 0.74
C GLY A 321 9.12 20.70 0.38
N ALA A 322 9.01 19.82 -0.62
CA ALA A 322 10.11 19.02 -1.11
C ALA A 322 11.21 19.89 -1.75
N LEU A 323 10.82 20.89 -2.54
CA LEU A 323 11.74 21.83 -3.18
C LEU A 323 12.58 22.61 -2.15
N VAL A 324 11.92 23.14 -1.11
CA VAL A 324 12.51 24.11 -0.18
C VAL A 324 13.16 23.41 1.02
N LEU A 325 12.45 22.49 1.66
CA LEU A 325 12.87 21.83 2.90
C LEU A 325 13.47 20.44 2.67
N GLY A 326 13.20 19.85 1.52
CA GLY A 326 13.56 18.47 1.21
C GLY A 326 15.06 18.19 1.30
N PRO A 327 15.96 18.97 0.66
CA PRO A 327 17.39 18.72 0.72
C PRO A 327 17.93 18.73 2.15
N TRP A 328 17.50 19.70 2.97
CA TRP A 328 17.85 19.77 4.37
C TRP A 328 17.35 18.55 5.17
N ALA A 329 16.12 18.12 4.91
CA ALA A 329 15.55 16.96 5.60
C ALA A 329 16.26 15.64 5.21
N VAL A 330 16.60 15.44 3.92
CA VAL A 330 17.36 14.26 3.48
C VAL A 330 18.75 14.25 4.10
N GLN A 331 19.44 15.40 4.12
CA GLN A 331 20.74 15.52 4.76
C GLN A 331 20.66 15.23 6.26
N LEU A 332 19.67 15.80 6.97
CA LEU A 332 19.51 15.64 8.41
C LEU A 332 19.22 14.20 8.83
N PHE A 333 18.27 13.55 8.16
CA PHE A 333 17.80 12.21 8.55
C PHE A 333 18.63 11.09 7.97
N PHE A 334 18.97 11.18 6.68
CA PHE A 334 19.59 10.07 5.93
C PHE A 334 21.08 10.26 5.68
N ASP A 335 21.62 11.45 5.97
CA ASP A 335 23.02 11.81 5.68
C ASP A 335 23.37 11.64 4.19
N LYS A 336 22.46 12.08 3.32
CA LYS A 336 22.57 12.02 1.85
C LYS A 336 22.29 13.39 1.26
N ALA A 337 22.92 13.65 0.10
CA ALA A 337 22.71 14.88 -0.66
C ALA A 337 21.83 14.61 -1.89
N ILE A 338 20.77 15.38 -2.05
CA ILE A 338 19.88 15.34 -3.20
C ILE A 338 19.38 16.76 -3.48
N SER A 339 19.15 17.10 -4.75
CA SER A 339 18.68 18.44 -5.12
C SER A 339 17.20 18.66 -4.79
N GLY A 340 16.82 19.93 -4.55
CA GLY A 340 15.42 20.29 -4.36
C GLY A 340 14.57 20.03 -5.61
N GLY A 341 15.16 20.12 -6.79
CA GLY A 341 14.49 19.83 -8.07
C GLY A 341 14.08 18.37 -8.19
N GLU A 342 14.99 17.44 -7.91
CA GLU A 342 14.72 15.99 -7.89
C GLU A 342 13.64 15.65 -6.86
N LEU A 343 13.74 16.19 -5.65
CA LEU A 343 12.72 15.98 -4.62
C LEU A 343 11.36 16.53 -5.01
N ALA A 344 11.30 17.69 -5.64
CA ALA A 344 10.06 18.28 -6.14
C ALA A 344 9.43 17.42 -7.25
N MET A 345 10.25 16.84 -8.13
CA MET A 345 9.78 15.95 -9.19
C MET A 345 9.24 14.64 -8.62
N LEU A 346 9.93 14.02 -7.65
CA LEU A 346 9.47 12.85 -6.92
C LEU A 346 8.16 13.12 -6.16
N ALA A 347 8.03 14.31 -5.55
CA ALA A 347 6.82 14.74 -4.87
C ALA A 347 5.66 14.98 -5.84
N ALA A 348 5.93 15.54 -7.03
CA ALA A 348 4.92 15.70 -8.09
C ALA A 348 4.41 14.33 -8.58
N GLY A 349 5.31 13.37 -8.83
CA GLY A 349 4.94 12.00 -9.15
C GLY A 349 4.11 11.33 -8.05
N SER A 350 4.49 11.51 -6.78
CA SER A 350 3.75 11.01 -5.63
C SER A 350 2.35 11.64 -5.52
N GLY A 351 2.23 12.95 -5.76
CA GLY A 351 0.94 13.65 -5.81
C GLY A 351 0.03 13.15 -6.93
N ALA A 352 0.60 12.94 -8.13
CA ALA A 352 -0.12 12.36 -9.26
C ALA A 352 -0.56 10.90 -8.98
N PHE A 353 0.27 10.12 -8.27
CA PHE A 353 -0.09 8.77 -7.81
C PHE A 353 -1.26 8.78 -6.82
N ILE A 354 -1.28 9.70 -5.84
CA ILE A 354 -2.41 9.84 -4.91
C ILE A 354 -3.69 10.20 -5.67
N LEU A 355 -3.60 11.08 -6.68
CA LEU A 355 -4.73 11.43 -7.53
C LEU A 355 -5.25 10.20 -8.28
N ALA A 356 -4.37 9.44 -8.93
CA ALA A 356 -4.74 8.20 -9.62
C ALA A 356 -5.39 7.20 -8.65
N LEU A 357 -4.82 7.00 -7.45
CA LEU A 357 -5.36 6.12 -6.42
C LEU A 357 -6.77 6.56 -5.97
N THR A 358 -6.99 7.87 -5.81
CA THR A 358 -8.31 8.44 -5.47
C THR A 358 -9.35 8.15 -6.53
N LEU A 359 -9.00 8.35 -7.80
CA LEU A 359 -9.89 8.08 -8.93
C LEU A 359 -10.15 6.57 -9.11
N ALA A 360 -9.13 5.73 -8.86
CA ALA A 360 -9.29 4.27 -8.86
C ALA A 360 -10.32 3.82 -7.82
N GLN A 361 -10.23 4.33 -6.61
CA GLN A 361 -11.19 4.01 -5.54
C GLN A 361 -12.61 4.50 -5.88
N ALA A 362 -12.74 5.67 -6.49
CA ALA A 362 -14.05 6.15 -6.95
C ALA A 362 -14.63 5.26 -8.06
N LEU A 363 -13.81 4.74 -8.98
CA LEU A 363 -14.24 3.75 -10.00
C LEU A 363 -14.67 2.44 -9.35
N ILE A 364 -13.91 1.94 -8.37
CA ILE A 364 -14.22 0.71 -7.63
C ILE A 364 -15.54 0.86 -6.87
N ALA A 365 -15.80 2.01 -6.22
CA ALA A 365 -17.06 2.32 -5.55
C ALA A 365 -18.27 2.28 -6.51
N LEU A 366 -18.05 2.58 -7.79
CA LEU A 366 -19.05 2.45 -8.86
C LEU A 366 -18.99 1.09 -9.59
N MET A 367 -18.46 0.04 -8.97
CA MET A 367 -18.29 -1.31 -9.53
C MET A 367 -17.40 -1.40 -10.77
N GLY A 368 -16.51 -0.42 -10.96
CA GLY A 368 -15.61 -0.33 -12.11
C GLY A 368 -14.25 -1.04 -11.91
N HIS A 369 -14.18 -2.20 -11.26
CA HIS A 369 -12.93 -2.92 -10.95
C HIS A 369 -12.03 -3.14 -12.18
N ALA A 370 -12.60 -3.71 -13.26
CA ALA A 370 -11.87 -3.95 -14.49
C ALA A 370 -11.35 -2.64 -15.13
N LYS A 371 -12.15 -1.55 -15.07
CA LYS A 371 -11.76 -0.24 -15.60
C LYS A 371 -10.57 0.35 -14.82
N ALA A 372 -10.57 0.22 -13.50
CA ALA A 372 -9.45 0.64 -12.66
C ALA A 372 -8.19 -0.15 -13.01
N THR A 373 -8.27 -1.48 -13.13
CA THR A 373 -7.14 -2.34 -13.49
C THR A 373 -6.56 -1.98 -14.87
N VAL A 374 -7.41 -1.82 -15.88
CA VAL A 374 -6.98 -1.42 -17.24
C VAL A 374 -6.31 -0.03 -17.22
N SER A 375 -6.81 0.91 -16.41
CA SER A 375 -6.21 2.24 -16.28
C SER A 375 -4.79 2.19 -15.70
N TRP A 376 -4.55 1.33 -14.71
CA TRP A 376 -3.21 1.09 -14.18
C TRP A 376 -2.27 0.54 -15.26
N ALA A 377 -2.73 -0.46 -16.04
CA ALA A 377 -1.94 -1.03 -17.12
C ALA A 377 -1.59 -0.01 -18.21
N ILE A 378 -2.56 0.84 -18.61
CA ILE A 378 -2.33 1.92 -19.60
C ILE A 378 -1.31 2.94 -19.07
N GLY A 379 -1.44 3.38 -17.81
CA GLY A 379 -0.48 4.31 -17.22
C GLY A 379 0.93 3.73 -17.13
N ILE A 380 1.08 2.47 -16.76
CA ILE A 380 2.38 1.77 -16.77
C ILE A 380 2.96 1.72 -18.19
N ALA A 381 2.13 1.44 -19.20
CA ALA A 381 2.57 1.45 -20.59
C ALA A 381 3.05 2.85 -21.03
N VAL A 382 2.32 3.91 -20.65
CA VAL A 382 2.73 5.31 -20.90
C VAL A 382 4.09 5.59 -20.25
N GLY A 383 4.29 5.19 -18.98
CA GLY A 383 5.56 5.35 -18.29
C GLY A 383 6.70 4.58 -18.94
N ALA A 384 6.45 3.34 -19.37
CA ALA A 384 7.44 2.53 -20.06
C ALA A 384 7.86 3.15 -21.40
N ILE A 385 6.89 3.64 -22.19
CA ILE A 385 7.17 4.35 -23.44
C ILE A 385 7.98 5.63 -23.16
N ALA A 386 7.59 6.40 -22.15
CA ALA A 386 8.32 7.61 -21.76
C ALA A 386 9.75 7.29 -21.32
N LEU A 387 9.96 6.24 -20.52
CA LEU A 387 11.28 5.80 -20.08
C LEU A 387 12.20 5.46 -21.27
N VAL A 388 11.68 4.72 -22.26
CA VAL A 388 12.43 4.36 -23.48
C VAL A 388 12.72 5.59 -24.33
N ALA A 389 11.74 6.47 -24.55
CA ALA A 389 11.91 7.67 -25.35
C ALA A 389 12.93 8.66 -24.72
N LEU A 390 12.86 8.85 -23.39
CA LEU A 390 13.81 9.69 -22.66
C LEU A 390 15.20 9.05 -22.62
N SER A 391 15.31 7.73 -22.61
CA SER A 391 16.58 7.02 -22.74
C SER A 391 17.19 7.22 -24.12
N ALA A 392 16.40 7.19 -25.20
CA ALA A 392 16.86 7.45 -26.55
C ALA A 392 17.25 8.91 -26.78
N ALA A 393 16.78 9.84 -25.96
CA ALA A 393 17.13 11.25 -25.95
C ALA A 393 18.30 11.58 -25.00
N ASP A 394 19.03 10.56 -24.50
CA ASP A 394 20.18 10.67 -23.57
C ASP A 394 19.90 11.48 -22.30
N VAL A 395 18.63 11.50 -21.85
CA VAL A 395 18.25 12.14 -20.58
C VAL A 395 18.91 11.36 -19.42
N GLU A 396 19.41 12.10 -18.46
CA GLU A 396 20.05 11.54 -17.24
C GLU A 396 19.11 10.55 -16.52
N LEU A 397 19.68 9.47 -15.91
CA LEU A 397 18.95 8.31 -15.40
C LEU A 397 17.85 8.68 -14.42
N PHE A 398 18.16 9.48 -13.39
CA PHE A 398 17.20 9.77 -12.31
C PHE A 398 16.09 10.67 -12.81
N LEU A 399 16.41 11.70 -13.60
CA LEU A 399 15.43 12.59 -14.21
C LEU A 399 14.47 11.84 -15.15
N ARG A 400 14.99 10.91 -15.99
CA ARG A 400 14.09 10.14 -16.86
C ARG A 400 13.18 9.19 -16.10
N VAL A 401 13.65 8.61 -14.97
CA VAL A 401 12.84 7.78 -14.08
C VAL A 401 11.73 8.59 -13.42
N GLU A 402 12.04 9.79 -12.93
CA GLU A 402 11.09 10.72 -12.34
C GLU A 402 10.02 11.17 -13.33
N LEU A 403 10.43 11.57 -14.53
CA LEU A 403 9.52 11.99 -15.60
C LEU A 403 8.62 10.84 -16.07
N ALA A 404 9.20 9.65 -16.27
CA ALA A 404 8.45 8.46 -16.65
C ALA A 404 7.39 8.10 -15.59
N PHE A 405 7.74 8.18 -14.31
CA PHE A 405 6.82 7.95 -13.21
C PHE A 405 5.68 8.99 -13.16
N LEU A 406 6.01 10.27 -13.28
CA LEU A 406 5.03 11.35 -13.32
C LEU A 406 4.06 11.17 -14.48
N LEU A 407 4.57 10.89 -15.69
CA LEU A 407 3.74 10.67 -16.88
C LEU A 407 2.88 9.41 -16.74
N ALA A 408 3.40 8.33 -16.16
CA ALA A 408 2.63 7.12 -15.87
C ALA A 408 1.45 7.41 -14.94
N CYS A 409 1.70 8.13 -13.83
CA CYS A 409 0.67 8.47 -12.85
C CYS A 409 -0.38 9.44 -13.43
N LEU A 410 0.03 10.44 -14.19
CA LEU A 410 -0.88 11.35 -14.92
C LEU A 410 -1.69 10.60 -15.97
N GLY A 411 -1.07 9.66 -16.71
CA GLY A 411 -1.75 8.79 -17.66
C GLY A 411 -2.85 7.94 -16.98
N CYS A 412 -2.51 7.29 -15.85
CA CYS A 412 -3.49 6.57 -15.04
C CYS A 412 -4.66 7.49 -14.63
N ALA A 413 -4.34 8.65 -14.05
CA ALA A 413 -5.35 9.59 -13.56
C ALA A 413 -6.26 10.10 -14.70
N ALA A 414 -5.70 10.42 -15.86
CA ALA A 414 -6.45 10.88 -17.01
C ALA A 414 -7.42 9.80 -17.53
N VAL A 415 -6.96 8.56 -17.71
CA VAL A 415 -7.80 7.44 -18.15
C VAL A 415 -8.91 7.18 -17.14
N MET A 416 -8.58 7.12 -15.84
CA MET A 416 -9.56 6.92 -14.77
C MET A 416 -10.59 8.03 -14.71
N ALA A 417 -10.18 9.31 -14.88
CA ALA A 417 -11.09 10.44 -14.90
C ALA A 417 -12.09 10.33 -16.07
N VAL A 418 -11.62 10.01 -17.27
CA VAL A 418 -12.49 9.82 -18.45
C VAL A 418 -13.48 8.66 -18.24
N LEU A 419 -12.99 7.52 -17.74
CA LEU A 419 -13.84 6.35 -17.50
C LEU A 419 -14.85 6.61 -16.37
N LEU A 420 -14.46 7.34 -15.34
CA LEU A 420 -15.33 7.72 -14.22
C LEU A 420 -16.45 8.65 -14.68
N VAL A 421 -16.15 9.67 -15.49
CA VAL A 421 -17.15 10.57 -16.07
C VAL A 421 -18.13 9.80 -16.96
N ARG A 422 -17.62 8.89 -17.80
CA ARG A 422 -18.47 8.01 -18.63
C ARG A 422 -19.39 7.13 -17.78
N GLN A 423 -18.87 6.56 -16.70
CA GLN A 423 -19.65 5.69 -15.81
C GLN A 423 -20.73 6.45 -15.05
N MET A 424 -20.43 7.66 -14.56
CA MET A 424 -21.42 8.53 -13.93
C MET A 424 -22.54 8.96 -14.88
N ARG A 425 -22.22 9.17 -16.17
CA ARG A 425 -23.23 9.51 -17.20
C ARG A 425 -24.11 8.32 -17.59
N ALA A 426 -23.54 7.13 -17.61
CA ALA A 426 -24.26 5.90 -17.98
C ALA A 426 -25.23 5.40 -16.87
N GLY A 427 -25.10 5.91 -15.66
CA GLY A 427 -25.80 5.41 -14.49
C GLY A 427 -25.24 4.08 -13.97
N VAL A 428 -25.57 3.71 -12.74
CA VAL A 428 -25.23 2.38 -12.20
C VAL A 428 -26.33 1.42 -12.67
N PRO A 429 -26.03 0.26 -13.29
CA PRO A 429 -27.04 -0.71 -13.69
C PRO A 429 -27.92 -1.11 -12.50
N ALA A 430 -29.24 -1.16 -12.66
CA ALA A 430 -30.19 -1.46 -11.58
C ALA A 430 -29.89 -2.77 -10.83
N GLN A 431 -29.41 -3.82 -11.53
CA GLN A 431 -28.96 -5.08 -10.92
C GLN A 431 -27.73 -4.93 -10.02
N SER A 432 -26.91 -3.91 -10.23
CA SER A 432 -25.74 -3.61 -9.40
C SER A 432 -26.15 -2.83 -8.15
N VAL A 433 -27.22 -2.03 -8.25
CA VAL A 433 -27.83 -1.32 -7.12
C VAL A 433 -28.52 -2.29 -6.16
N GLU A 434 -29.25 -3.29 -6.67
CA GLU A 434 -29.83 -4.35 -5.83
C GLU A 434 -28.77 -5.16 -5.09
N ARG A 435 -27.64 -5.49 -5.73
CA ARG A 435 -26.53 -6.20 -5.07
C ARG A 435 -25.82 -5.33 -4.04
N LEU A 436 -25.70 -4.02 -4.29
CA LEU A 436 -25.15 -3.06 -3.32
C LEU A 436 -26.09 -2.85 -2.15
N LEU A 437 -27.39 -2.71 -2.40
CA LEU A 437 -28.39 -2.56 -1.36
C LEU A 437 -28.51 -3.84 -0.52
N ALA A 438 -28.48 -5.02 -1.13
CA ALA A 438 -28.45 -6.29 -0.41
C ALA A 438 -27.19 -6.45 0.46
N GLY A 439 -26.06 -5.84 0.06
CA GLY A 439 -24.84 -5.75 0.89
C GLY A 439 -24.93 -4.73 2.02
N ILE A 440 -25.66 -3.62 1.80
CA ILE A 440 -25.83 -2.51 2.77
C ILE A 440 -26.97 -2.79 3.75
N GLU A 441 -28.08 -3.41 3.28
CA GLU A 441 -29.20 -3.81 4.15
C GLU A 441 -28.80 -4.86 5.20
N HIS A 442 -27.65 -5.52 5.00
CA HIS A 442 -27.14 -6.56 5.90
C HIS A 442 -25.88 -6.12 6.69
N GLU A 443 -25.36 -4.91 6.47
CA GLU A 443 -24.49 -4.26 7.45
C GLU A 443 -25.37 -3.57 8.50
N PRO A 444 -25.39 -4.05 9.74
CA PRO A 444 -26.02 -3.28 10.80
C PRO A 444 -25.23 -1.97 10.90
N LEU A 445 -25.92 -0.86 10.61
CA LEU A 445 -25.52 0.47 10.99
C LEU A 445 -25.55 0.51 12.53
N GLU A 446 -24.60 -0.10 13.19
CA GLU A 446 -24.32 0.20 14.58
C GLU A 446 -23.59 1.56 14.60
N ILE A 447 -24.46 2.56 14.86
CA ILE A 447 -24.12 3.94 15.20
C ILE A 447 -23.25 3.97 16.46
#